data_78bf2311f452bc11a503a60b91f8c029
#
_entry.id   78bf2311f452bc11a503a60b91f8c029
#
_cell.length_a   1.000
_cell.length_b   1.000
_cell.length_c   1.000
_cell.angle_alpha   90.00
_cell.angle_beta   90.00
_cell.angle_gamma   90.00
#
_symmetry.space_group_name_H-M   'P 1'
#
loop_
_entity.id
_entity.type
_entity.pdbx_description
1 polymer ?
#
loop_
_entity_poly.entity_id
_entity_poly.type
_entity_poly.pdbx_seq_one_letter_code
_entity_poly.pdbx_strand_id
1 'polypeptide(L)'
;MQIKTSTPEAIWKAKTLLGEGTLWVPSKSSIFFVDIKKKKILIFNLKTNNKKIIKLDKEIGFLSHIKKNIFILGLKSELRVVNLKTKKTLNSIKIEKDKAFNRLNDGKTDPVGRLWFGSMDNLERNIKNGSLYCLDKKLKLTKVDTKYIITNGPAFINEKKFYHTDSRKKNIYKITVNSKLKIIKKKIFLKFNKKIGSPDGMTLDAKRNLWVCHYGGSCITVYNSKGKKIHKINLPAKNITNCTFGGTNNSELF
;
A
#
# COMPACT_ATOMS: atom_id res chain seq x y z
N MET A 1 24.60 5.23 -11.98
CA MET A 1 24.75 3.85 -11.45
C MET A 1 23.51 3.07 -11.85
N GLN A 2 23.69 1.95 -12.55
CA GLN A 2 22.60 1.09 -13.03
C GLN A 2 21.97 0.34 -11.87
N ILE A 3 20.62 0.21 -11.82
CA ILE A 3 19.93 -0.62 -10.85
C ILE A 3 20.23 -2.08 -11.24
N LYS A 4 20.84 -2.84 -10.34
CA LYS A 4 21.05 -4.28 -10.49
C LYS A 4 19.94 -5.01 -9.72
N THR A 5 19.30 -5.99 -10.33
CA THR A 5 18.30 -6.86 -9.72
C THR A 5 18.64 -8.31 -10.01
N SER A 6 18.42 -9.19 -9.04
CA SER A 6 18.43 -10.64 -9.25
C SER A 6 17.16 -11.09 -9.99
N THR A 7 17.15 -12.33 -10.44
CA THR A 7 15.94 -12.97 -10.93
C THR A 7 14.91 -13.07 -9.79
N PRO A 8 13.64 -12.66 -10.02
CA PRO A 8 12.61 -12.78 -9.00
C PRO A 8 12.30 -14.23 -8.65
N GLU A 9 12.19 -14.52 -7.35
CA GLU A 9 11.89 -15.84 -6.83
C GLU A 9 10.60 -15.83 -5.99
N ALA A 10 9.82 -16.91 -6.10
CA ALA A 10 8.61 -17.09 -5.31
C ALA A 10 8.94 -17.70 -3.94
N ILE A 11 9.14 -16.88 -2.91
CA ILE A 11 9.41 -17.35 -1.54
C ILE A 11 8.22 -18.05 -0.89
N TRP A 12 7.00 -17.74 -1.36
CA TRP A 12 5.77 -18.39 -0.90
C TRP A 12 4.70 -18.42 -2.00
N LYS A 13 4.32 -19.60 -2.47
CA LYS A 13 3.16 -19.79 -3.36
C LYS A 13 1.87 -19.75 -2.55
N ALA A 14 1.49 -18.57 -2.07
CA ALA A 14 0.38 -18.35 -1.12
C ALA A 14 -1.01 -18.51 -1.74
N LYS A 15 -1.15 -18.52 -3.07
CA LYS A 15 -2.41 -18.65 -3.83
C LYS A 15 -3.49 -17.66 -3.34
N THR A 16 -3.10 -16.39 -3.17
CA THR A 16 -4.02 -15.31 -2.83
C THR A 16 -5.00 -15.05 -3.98
N LEU A 17 -6.23 -14.64 -3.66
CA LEU A 17 -7.17 -14.13 -4.65
C LEU A 17 -6.83 -12.68 -5.03
N LEU A 18 -6.53 -11.85 -4.01
CA LEU A 18 -6.05 -10.49 -4.17
C LEU A 18 -5.04 -10.19 -3.07
N GLY A 19 -3.76 -10.49 -3.36
CA GLY A 19 -2.64 -10.22 -2.47
C GLY A 19 -2.33 -8.73 -2.49
N GLU A 20 -2.14 -8.10 -1.30
CA GLU A 20 -1.97 -6.66 -1.17
C GLU A 20 -1.23 -6.27 0.12
N GLY A 21 -1.00 -4.95 0.30
CA GLY A 21 -0.57 -4.36 1.57
C GLY A 21 0.73 -4.92 2.11
N THR A 22 1.73 -5.13 1.26
CA THR A 22 3.04 -5.68 1.64
C THR A 22 3.75 -4.77 2.63
N LEU A 23 4.15 -5.31 3.79
CA LEU A 23 4.78 -4.61 4.89
C LEU A 23 5.96 -5.40 5.43
N TRP A 24 7.16 -4.83 5.42
CA TRP A 24 8.31 -5.36 6.14
C TRP A 24 8.31 -4.89 7.59
N VAL A 25 8.49 -5.81 8.54
CA VAL A 25 8.63 -5.53 9.97
C VAL A 25 10.01 -6.00 10.45
N PRO A 26 11.02 -5.11 10.49
CA PRO A 26 12.41 -5.48 10.81
C PRO A 26 12.55 -6.21 12.14
N SER A 27 11.89 -5.73 13.19
CA SER A 27 11.94 -6.31 14.55
C SER A 27 11.39 -7.74 14.62
N LYS A 28 10.71 -8.21 13.57
CA LYS A 28 10.17 -9.57 13.45
C LYS A 28 10.84 -10.37 12.34
N SER A 29 11.76 -9.76 11.59
CA SER A 29 12.37 -10.34 10.38
C SER A 29 11.31 -10.95 9.45
N SER A 30 10.18 -10.26 9.29
CA SER A 30 9.01 -10.84 8.62
C SER A 30 8.36 -9.88 7.63
N ILE A 31 7.93 -10.46 6.51
CA ILE A 31 7.01 -9.84 5.57
C ILE A 31 5.58 -10.16 6.00
N PHE A 32 4.76 -9.13 6.07
CA PHE A 32 3.33 -9.21 6.24
C PHE A 32 2.66 -8.78 4.95
N PHE A 33 1.62 -9.45 4.55
CA PHE A 33 0.76 -9.04 3.44
C PHE A 33 -0.66 -9.57 3.67
N VAL A 34 -1.61 -9.15 2.85
CA VAL A 34 -3.00 -9.50 3.03
C VAL A 34 -3.55 -10.23 1.80
N ASP A 35 -4.58 -11.03 1.98
CA ASP A 35 -5.50 -11.44 0.93
C ASP A 35 -6.84 -10.77 1.21
N ILE A 36 -7.13 -9.72 0.46
CA ILE A 36 -8.34 -8.89 0.66
C ILE A 36 -9.58 -9.78 0.60
N LYS A 37 -9.72 -10.55 -0.47
CA LYS A 37 -10.94 -11.32 -0.76
C LYS A 37 -11.09 -12.54 0.13
N LYS A 38 -9.99 -13.16 0.55
CA LYS A 38 -10.01 -14.27 1.52
C LYS A 38 -9.96 -13.81 2.98
N LYS A 39 -9.94 -12.50 3.24
CA LYS A 39 -9.94 -11.91 4.58
C LYS A 39 -8.82 -12.47 5.47
N LYS A 40 -7.58 -12.44 4.96
CA LYS A 40 -6.42 -13.05 5.64
C LYS A 40 -5.27 -12.07 5.76
N ILE A 41 -4.54 -12.17 6.86
CA ILE A 41 -3.17 -11.68 6.99
C ILE A 41 -2.25 -12.88 6.83
N LEU A 42 -1.23 -12.73 5.99
CA LEU A 42 -0.20 -13.73 5.73
C LEU A 42 1.13 -13.17 6.24
N ILE A 43 1.90 -14.00 6.93
CA ILE A 43 3.16 -13.61 7.56
C ILE A 43 4.22 -14.63 7.16
N PHE A 44 5.32 -14.15 6.58
CA PHE A 44 6.48 -14.96 6.25
C PHE A 44 7.70 -14.45 7.00
N ASN A 45 8.31 -15.30 7.82
CA ASN A 45 9.53 -14.97 8.54
C ASN A 45 10.76 -15.38 7.72
N LEU A 46 11.60 -14.41 7.34
CA LEU A 46 12.75 -14.64 6.48
C LEU A 46 13.88 -15.45 7.16
N LYS A 47 13.98 -15.39 8.49
CA LYS A 47 15.03 -16.11 9.21
C LYS A 47 14.71 -17.60 9.41
N THR A 48 13.42 -17.89 9.69
CA THR A 48 12.99 -19.26 10.05
C THR A 48 12.21 -19.94 8.94
N ASN A 49 11.92 -19.25 7.83
CA ASN A 49 11.03 -19.69 6.75
C ASN A 49 9.60 -20.04 7.20
N ASN A 50 9.22 -19.68 8.43
CA ASN A 50 7.91 -19.96 8.96
C ASN A 50 6.82 -19.12 8.28
N LYS A 51 5.71 -19.79 7.99
CA LYS A 51 4.52 -19.22 7.35
C LYS A 51 3.35 -19.24 8.33
N LYS A 52 2.70 -18.10 8.53
CA LYS A 52 1.52 -18.00 9.40
C LYS A 52 0.39 -17.30 8.67
N ILE A 53 -0.84 -17.80 8.86
CA ILE A 53 -2.07 -17.19 8.31
C ILE A 53 -2.99 -16.86 9.48
N ILE A 54 -3.52 -15.63 9.47
CA ILE A 54 -4.54 -15.17 10.42
C ILE A 54 -5.80 -14.86 9.61
N LYS A 55 -6.90 -15.54 9.91
CA LYS A 55 -8.22 -15.27 9.34
C LYS A 55 -8.88 -14.11 10.07
N LEU A 56 -9.61 -13.27 9.34
CA LEU A 56 -10.34 -12.12 9.83
C LEU A 56 -11.83 -12.24 9.51
N ASP A 57 -12.64 -11.43 10.20
CA ASP A 57 -14.08 -11.32 10.00
C ASP A 57 -14.46 -10.48 8.76
N LYS A 58 -13.59 -9.55 8.37
CA LYS A 58 -13.81 -8.58 7.27
C LYS A 58 -12.68 -8.57 6.25
N GLU A 59 -12.97 -8.07 5.06
CA GLU A 59 -11.95 -7.74 4.06
C GLU A 59 -10.94 -6.76 4.66
N ILE A 60 -9.66 -6.95 4.33
CA ILE A 60 -8.54 -6.14 4.79
C ILE A 60 -7.75 -5.62 3.58
N GLY A 61 -7.63 -4.30 3.42
CA GLY A 61 -6.86 -3.69 2.34
C GLY A 61 -5.37 -3.57 2.67
N PHE A 62 -5.03 -3.23 3.90
CA PHE A 62 -3.65 -3.02 4.36
C PHE A 62 -3.50 -3.26 5.86
N LEU A 63 -2.24 -3.33 6.30
CA LEU A 63 -1.90 -3.30 7.72
C LEU A 63 -0.68 -2.41 7.95
N SER A 64 -0.57 -1.84 9.16
CA SER A 64 0.58 -1.04 9.58
C SER A 64 1.03 -1.47 10.97
N HIS A 65 2.34 -1.58 11.17
CA HIS A 65 2.93 -1.95 12.46
C HIS A 65 3.10 -0.72 13.35
N ILE A 66 2.65 -0.80 14.61
CA ILE A 66 2.84 0.24 15.61
C ILE A 66 4.06 -0.10 16.47
N LYS A 67 3.97 -1.18 17.24
CA LYS A 67 5.03 -1.69 18.11
C LYS A 67 4.76 -3.14 18.55
N LYS A 68 5.81 -3.91 18.84
CA LYS A 68 5.68 -5.31 19.33
C LYS A 68 4.68 -6.12 18.49
N ASN A 69 3.52 -6.47 19.05
CA ASN A 69 2.45 -7.21 18.37
C ASN A 69 1.23 -6.34 18.06
N ILE A 70 1.33 -5.02 18.18
CA ILE A 70 0.25 -4.09 17.93
C ILE A 70 0.32 -3.59 16.49
N PHE A 71 -0.80 -3.74 15.79
CA PHE A 71 -0.96 -3.32 14.39
C PHE A 71 -2.25 -2.52 14.23
N ILE A 72 -2.30 -1.67 13.21
CA ILE A 72 -3.54 -1.11 12.67
C ILE A 72 -3.90 -1.90 11.42
N LEU A 73 -5.13 -2.35 11.33
CA LEU A 73 -5.70 -3.03 10.18
C LEU A 73 -6.66 -2.08 9.48
N GLY A 74 -6.49 -1.87 8.17
CA GLY A 74 -7.45 -1.18 7.30
C GLY A 74 -8.48 -2.18 6.80
N LEU A 75 -9.57 -2.35 7.53
CA LEU A 75 -10.66 -3.25 7.20
C LEU A 75 -11.69 -2.56 6.29
N LYS A 76 -12.71 -3.28 5.81
CA LYS A 76 -13.70 -2.77 4.85
C LYS A 76 -14.11 -1.32 5.10
N SER A 77 -14.59 -0.99 6.30
CA SER A 77 -15.10 0.33 6.67
C SER A 77 -14.62 0.78 8.05
N GLU A 78 -13.46 0.31 8.49
CA GLU A 78 -12.89 0.69 9.79
C GLU A 78 -11.38 0.52 9.83
N LEU A 79 -10.73 1.33 10.64
CA LEU A 79 -9.40 1.05 11.17
C LEU A 79 -9.54 0.33 12.50
N ARG A 80 -8.87 -0.81 12.66
CA ARG A 80 -8.89 -1.59 13.89
C ARG A 80 -7.49 -1.75 14.44
N VAL A 81 -7.25 -1.25 15.66
CA VAL A 81 -6.00 -1.49 16.39
C VAL A 81 -6.09 -2.83 17.10
N VAL A 82 -5.16 -3.72 16.81
CA VAL A 82 -5.19 -5.09 17.35
C VAL A 82 -3.85 -5.53 17.90
N ASN A 83 -3.87 -6.40 18.87
CA ASN A 83 -2.72 -7.23 19.23
C ASN A 83 -2.81 -8.56 18.45
N LEU A 84 -1.97 -8.74 17.43
CA LEU A 84 -2.02 -9.94 16.59
C LEU A 84 -1.60 -11.24 17.30
N LYS A 85 -0.90 -11.17 18.45
CA LYS A 85 -0.56 -12.36 19.25
C LYS A 85 -1.78 -12.87 20.01
N THR A 86 -2.50 -11.99 20.71
CA THR A 86 -3.68 -12.32 21.54
C THR A 86 -4.99 -12.21 20.76
N LYS A 87 -4.98 -11.68 19.54
CA LYS A 87 -6.15 -11.36 18.69
C LYS A 87 -7.11 -10.34 19.31
N LYS A 88 -6.72 -9.67 20.40
CA LYS A 88 -7.56 -8.68 21.09
C LYS A 88 -7.62 -7.39 20.31
N THR A 89 -8.83 -6.87 20.05
CA THR A 89 -9.05 -5.52 19.55
C THR A 89 -8.84 -4.52 20.69
N LEU A 90 -8.02 -3.51 20.44
CA LEU A 90 -7.70 -2.45 21.42
C LEU A 90 -8.47 -1.17 21.14
N ASN A 91 -8.70 -0.86 19.86
CA ASN A 91 -9.48 0.32 19.43
C ASN A 91 -10.05 0.09 18.03
N SER A 92 -11.09 0.83 17.68
CA SER A 92 -11.70 0.80 16.34
C SER A 92 -12.25 2.19 15.97
N ILE A 93 -11.98 2.61 14.73
CA ILE A 93 -12.45 3.88 14.17
C ILE A 93 -13.22 3.57 12.90
N LYS A 94 -14.51 3.90 12.85
CA LYS A 94 -15.34 3.73 11.65
C LYS A 94 -15.01 4.78 10.60
N ILE A 95 -14.91 4.33 9.35
CA ILE A 95 -14.60 5.16 8.18
C ILE A 95 -15.77 5.06 7.20
N GLU A 96 -16.20 6.22 6.64
CA GLU A 96 -17.23 6.28 5.60
C GLU A 96 -18.50 5.49 5.94
N LYS A 97 -19.09 5.73 7.12
CA LYS A 97 -20.32 5.08 7.58
C LYS A 97 -21.50 5.26 6.60
N ASP A 98 -21.47 6.33 5.83
CA ASP A 98 -22.42 6.73 4.79
C ASP A 98 -22.21 6.04 3.44
N LYS A 99 -21.12 5.27 3.27
CA LYS A 99 -20.74 4.63 2.01
C LYS A 99 -20.68 3.10 2.12
N ALA A 100 -21.83 2.46 2.17
CA ALA A 100 -21.98 1.01 2.41
C ALA A 100 -21.16 0.12 1.44
N PHE A 101 -20.97 0.56 0.20
CA PHE A 101 -20.22 -0.18 -0.82
C PHE A 101 -18.73 0.14 -0.86
N ASN A 102 -18.24 1.09 -0.06
CA ASN A 102 -16.82 1.37 -0.02
C ASN A 102 -16.06 0.37 0.86
N ARG A 103 -14.78 0.22 0.54
CA ARG A 103 -13.77 -0.42 1.38
C ARG A 103 -12.51 0.43 1.44
N LEU A 104 -11.71 0.23 2.47
CA LEU A 104 -10.34 0.70 2.50
C LEU A 104 -9.49 -0.15 1.56
N ASN A 105 -8.55 0.47 0.83
CA ASN A 105 -7.73 -0.21 -0.17
C ASN A 105 -6.26 -0.30 0.27
N ASP A 106 -5.43 0.65 -0.10
CA ASP A 106 -4.01 0.67 0.27
C ASP A 106 -3.72 1.74 1.31
N GLY A 107 -2.71 1.52 2.14
CA GLY A 107 -2.31 2.47 3.18
C GLY A 107 -0.89 2.24 3.67
N LYS A 108 -0.19 3.35 3.95
CA LYS A 108 1.19 3.34 4.46
C LYS A 108 1.41 4.42 5.51
N THR A 109 2.34 4.15 6.42
CA THR A 109 2.79 5.13 7.42
C THR A 109 3.84 6.04 6.79
N ASP A 110 3.70 7.34 7.03
CA ASP A 110 4.68 8.34 6.59
C ASP A 110 5.90 8.42 7.54
N PRO A 111 6.98 9.15 7.15
CA PRO A 111 8.20 9.24 7.96
C PRO A 111 8.03 9.79 9.37
N VAL A 112 6.92 10.52 9.65
CA VAL A 112 6.63 11.05 10.99
C VAL A 112 5.59 10.22 11.74
N GLY A 113 5.21 9.06 11.21
CA GLY A 113 4.35 8.07 11.88
C GLY A 113 2.85 8.33 11.78
N ARG A 114 2.38 9.12 10.80
CA ARG A 114 0.96 9.24 10.47
C ARG A 114 0.58 8.15 9.46
N LEU A 115 -0.58 7.54 9.65
CA LEU A 115 -1.11 6.54 8.71
C LEU A 115 -1.94 7.23 7.63
N TRP A 116 -1.54 7.04 6.38
CA TRP A 116 -2.26 7.50 5.20
C TRP A 116 -2.88 6.31 4.47
N PHE A 117 -4.13 6.43 4.07
CA PHE A 117 -4.85 5.35 3.41
C PHE A 117 -5.95 5.87 2.50
N GLY A 118 -6.30 5.06 1.53
CA GLY A 118 -7.35 5.35 0.58
C GLY A 118 -8.57 4.46 0.73
N SER A 119 -9.72 4.95 0.26
CA SER A 119 -10.94 4.18 0.09
C SER A 119 -11.32 4.07 -1.39
N MET A 120 -12.15 3.08 -1.72
CA MET A 120 -12.70 2.88 -3.06
C MET A 120 -14.03 2.15 -2.99
N ASP A 121 -14.78 2.17 -4.10
CA ASP A 121 -15.96 1.33 -4.27
C ASP A 121 -15.56 -0.16 -4.38
N ASN A 122 -16.06 -1.00 -3.49
CA ASN A 122 -15.70 -2.43 -3.44
C ASN A 122 -16.30 -3.26 -4.60
N LEU A 123 -17.31 -2.73 -5.28
CA LEU A 123 -17.87 -3.32 -6.50
C LEU A 123 -17.09 -2.89 -7.74
N GLU A 124 -16.06 -2.06 -7.59
CA GLU A 124 -15.17 -1.56 -8.65
C GLU A 124 -15.92 -0.89 -9.81
N ARG A 125 -17.09 -0.33 -9.53
CA ARG A 125 -17.82 0.52 -10.47
C ARG A 125 -16.96 1.73 -10.82
N ASN A 126 -17.09 2.24 -12.01
CA ASN A 126 -16.29 3.38 -12.47
C ASN A 126 -16.80 4.73 -11.89
N ILE A 127 -16.97 4.80 -10.56
CA ILE A 127 -17.48 5.96 -9.83
C ILE A 127 -16.37 6.60 -8.99
N LYS A 128 -16.40 7.93 -8.87
CA LYS A 128 -15.40 8.73 -8.14
C LYS A 128 -15.75 8.82 -6.65
N ASN A 129 -15.91 7.68 -5.99
CA ASN A 129 -16.39 7.58 -4.60
C ASN A 129 -15.26 7.42 -3.56
N GLY A 130 -14.04 7.18 -4.01
CA GLY A 130 -12.86 7.02 -3.14
C GLY A 130 -12.33 8.33 -2.60
N SER A 131 -11.69 8.25 -1.43
CA SER A 131 -11.08 9.36 -0.71
C SER A 131 -9.70 8.99 -0.17
N LEU A 132 -8.85 9.98 0.05
CA LEU A 132 -7.56 9.85 0.74
C LEU A 132 -7.67 10.41 2.15
N TYR A 133 -7.24 9.65 3.13
CA TYR A 133 -7.27 9.97 4.56
C TYR A 133 -5.89 9.98 5.18
N CYS A 134 -5.75 10.73 6.26
CA CYS A 134 -4.60 10.70 7.16
C CYS A 134 -5.09 10.56 8.60
N LEU A 135 -4.57 9.56 9.33
CA LEU A 135 -4.74 9.39 10.76
C LEU A 135 -3.44 9.79 11.45
N ASP A 136 -3.48 10.76 12.34
CA ASP A 136 -2.30 11.20 13.11
C ASP A 136 -2.05 10.34 14.36
N LYS A 137 -0.94 10.60 15.06
CA LYS A 137 -0.57 9.88 16.27
C LYS A 137 -1.53 10.07 17.45
N LYS A 138 -2.36 11.13 17.41
CA LYS A 138 -3.42 11.40 18.39
C LYS A 138 -4.76 10.80 17.98
N LEU A 139 -4.76 9.94 16.96
CA LEU A 139 -5.94 9.31 16.37
C LEU A 139 -6.95 10.29 15.74
N LYS A 140 -6.51 11.51 15.41
CA LYS A 140 -7.31 12.45 14.66
C LYS A 140 -7.32 12.05 13.19
N LEU A 141 -8.52 11.76 12.67
CA LEU A 141 -8.76 11.43 11.27
C LEU A 141 -9.02 12.70 10.45
N THR A 142 -8.32 12.87 9.36
CA THR A 142 -8.50 13.95 8.39
C THR A 142 -8.76 13.36 7.00
N LYS A 143 -9.85 13.75 6.35
CA LYS A 143 -10.08 13.50 4.93
C LYS A 143 -9.30 14.56 4.14
N VAL A 144 -8.28 14.13 3.41
CA VAL A 144 -7.32 15.02 2.74
C VAL A 144 -7.73 15.31 1.30
N ASP A 145 -8.27 14.30 0.60
CA ASP A 145 -8.64 14.42 -0.82
C ASP A 145 -9.78 13.46 -1.17
N THR A 146 -10.46 13.71 -2.29
CA THR A 146 -11.65 12.96 -2.72
C THR A 146 -11.68 12.74 -4.24
N LYS A 147 -12.74 12.09 -4.72
CA LYS A 147 -13.02 11.88 -6.16
C LYS A 147 -12.03 10.95 -6.85
N TYR A 148 -11.49 10.00 -6.11
CA TYR A 148 -10.73 8.87 -6.67
C TYR A 148 -11.67 7.75 -7.09
N ILE A 149 -11.25 6.94 -8.08
CA ILE A 149 -11.96 5.72 -8.46
C ILE A 149 -11.34 4.54 -7.70
N ILE A 150 -10.04 4.30 -7.86
CA ILE A 150 -9.28 3.27 -7.15
C ILE A 150 -8.02 3.89 -6.57
N THR A 151 -7.98 4.05 -5.25
CA THR A 151 -6.83 4.63 -4.54
C THR A 151 -5.74 3.59 -4.30
N ASN A 152 -4.48 3.92 -4.58
CA ASN A 152 -3.32 3.10 -4.25
C ASN A 152 -2.12 3.94 -3.82
N GLY A 153 -1.19 3.33 -3.09
CA GLY A 153 -0.14 4.01 -2.38
C GLY A 153 -0.64 4.57 -1.05
N PRO A 154 0.03 5.53 -0.41
CA PRO A 154 1.05 6.45 -0.95
C PRO A 154 2.48 5.92 -0.92
N ALA A 155 3.41 6.68 -1.57
CA ALA A 155 4.84 6.56 -1.40
C ALA A 155 5.45 7.93 -1.04
N PHE A 156 6.12 8.03 0.10
CA PHE A 156 6.51 9.31 0.70
C PHE A 156 7.90 9.76 0.29
N ILE A 157 7.99 10.97 -0.31
CA ILE A 157 9.26 11.68 -0.53
C ILE A 157 9.73 12.28 0.80
N ASN A 158 8.81 12.88 1.54
CA ASN A 158 8.96 13.33 2.93
C ASN A 158 7.56 13.47 3.57
N GLU A 159 7.47 14.02 4.78
CA GLU A 159 6.22 14.19 5.55
C GLU A 159 5.17 15.11 4.91
N LYS A 160 5.57 15.91 3.90
CA LYS A 160 4.67 16.85 3.20
C LYS A 160 4.50 16.53 1.72
N LYS A 161 5.37 15.71 1.13
CA LYS A 161 5.37 15.38 -0.31
C LYS A 161 5.33 13.89 -0.52
N PHE A 162 4.42 13.43 -1.36
CA PHE A 162 4.24 12.00 -1.64
C PHE A 162 3.63 11.77 -3.03
N TYR A 163 3.73 10.53 -3.48
CA TYR A 163 3.02 10.04 -4.65
C TYR A 163 1.75 9.30 -4.21
N HIS A 164 0.67 9.42 -5.00
CA HIS A 164 -0.59 8.72 -4.79
C HIS A 164 -1.23 8.36 -6.12
N THR A 165 -1.80 7.15 -6.20
CA THR A 165 -2.32 6.58 -7.44
C THR A 165 -3.84 6.66 -7.49
N ASP A 166 -4.40 6.93 -8.68
CA ASP A 166 -5.75 6.53 -9.08
C ASP A 166 -5.59 5.49 -10.20
N SER A 167 -5.67 4.22 -9.86
CA SER A 167 -5.36 3.11 -10.78
C SER A 167 -6.29 3.07 -11.98
N ARG A 168 -7.58 3.36 -11.80
CA ARG A 168 -8.55 3.37 -12.89
C ARG A 168 -8.29 4.49 -13.89
N LYS A 169 -7.87 5.67 -13.41
CA LYS A 169 -7.44 6.78 -14.26
C LYS A 169 -6.04 6.58 -14.82
N LYS A 170 -5.31 5.56 -14.38
CA LYS A 170 -3.91 5.28 -14.75
C LYS A 170 -2.97 6.45 -14.49
N ASN A 171 -3.23 7.20 -13.43
CA ASN A 171 -2.44 8.36 -13.04
C ASN A 171 -1.77 8.14 -11.69
N ILE A 172 -0.50 8.55 -11.62
CA ILE A 172 0.17 8.78 -10.33
C ILE A 172 0.30 10.29 -10.16
N TYR A 173 -0.22 10.79 -9.06
CA TYR A 173 -0.12 12.19 -8.67
C TYR A 173 1.06 12.41 -7.75
N LYS A 174 1.77 13.54 -7.91
CA LYS A 174 2.67 14.10 -6.91
C LYS A 174 1.92 15.16 -6.13
N ILE A 175 1.76 14.93 -4.83
CA ILE A 175 0.95 15.75 -3.92
C ILE A 175 1.86 16.42 -2.90
N THR A 176 1.58 17.68 -2.60
CA THR A 176 2.20 18.43 -1.51
C THR A 176 1.11 18.96 -0.60
N VAL A 177 1.28 18.75 0.71
CA VAL A 177 0.37 19.24 1.75
C VAL A 177 1.09 20.21 2.68
N ASN A 178 0.34 21.10 3.34
CA ASN A 178 0.86 21.93 4.42
C ASN A 178 0.78 21.21 5.78
N SER A 179 1.18 21.87 6.87
CA SER A 179 1.14 21.32 8.23
C SER A 179 -0.26 20.96 8.73
N LYS A 180 -1.31 21.60 8.17
CA LYS A 180 -2.73 21.31 8.45
C LYS A 180 -3.31 20.21 7.53
N LEU A 181 -2.48 19.50 6.76
CA LEU A 181 -2.84 18.46 5.78
C LEU A 181 -3.69 18.97 4.61
N LYS A 182 -3.76 20.27 4.38
CA LYS A 182 -4.42 20.85 3.20
C LYS A 182 -3.50 20.71 2.00
N ILE A 183 -4.03 20.20 0.88
CA ILE A 183 -3.30 20.11 -0.39
C ILE A 183 -3.00 21.52 -0.91
N ILE A 184 -1.72 21.81 -1.10
CA ILE A 184 -1.25 23.08 -1.72
C ILE A 184 -0.79 22.87 -3.15
N LYS A 185 -0.49 21.63 -3.55
CA LYS A 185 -0.14 21.27 -4.92
C LYS A 185 -0.48 19.81 -5.22
N LYS A 186 -1.15 19.58 -6.35
CA LYS A 186 -1.42 18.26 -6.91
C LYS A 186 -1.20 18.29 -8.41
N LYS A 187 -0.26 17.47 -8.90
CA LYS A 187 0.07 17.36 -10.33
C LYS A 187 0.08 15.88 -10.73
N ILE A 188 -0.30 15.57 -11.97
CA ILE A 188 0.01 14.27 -12.56
C ILE A 188 1.53 14.19 -12.70
N PHE A 189 2.13 13.19 -12.07
CA PHE A 189 3.54 12.87 -12.16
C PHE A 189 3.81 11.86 -13.28
N LEU A 190 2.99 10.80 -13.35
CA LEU A 190 3.03 9.80 -14.40
C LEU A 190 1.61 9.51 -14.88
N LYS A 191 1.47 9.31 -16.19
CA LYS A 191 0.25 8.84 -16.86
C LYS A 191 0.60 7.60 -17.68
N PHE A 192 -0.15 6.52 -17.47
CA PHE A 192 0.11 5.23 -18.12
C PHE A 192 -0.88 4.96 -19.24
N ASN A 193 -0.43 4.26 -20.29
CA ASN A 193 -1.29 3.73 -21.34
C ASN A 193 -1.84 2.34 -20.96
N LYS A 194 -2.71 1.80 -21.82
CA LYS A 194 -3.34 0.47 -21.58
C LYS A 194 -2.35 -0.70 -21.65
N LYS A 195 -1.23 -0.56 -22.38
CA LYS A 195 -0.31 -1.68 -22.70
C LYS A 195 0.48 -2.21 -21.48
N ILE A 196 0.69 -1.40 -20.45
CA ILE A 196 1.51 -1.76 -19.29
C ILE A 196 0.66 -2.14 -18.04
N GLY A 197 -0.64 -2.28 -18.19
CA GLY A 197 -1.54 -2.51 -17.06
C GLY A 197 -1.93 -1.21 -16.35
N SER A 198 -2.38 -1.32 -15.10
CA SER A 198 -2.75 -0.16 -14.27
C SER A 198 -1.72 0.02 -13.16
N PRO A 199 -1.26 1.25 -12.86
CA PRO A 199 -0.40 1.50 -11.71
C PRO A 199 -1.16 1.13 -10.44
N ASP A 200 -0.47 0.44 -9.53
CA ASP A 200 -1.03 -0.07 -8.30
C ASP A 200 -0.20 0.39 -7.09
N GLY A 201 0.08 -0.45 -6.13
CA GLY A 201 0.94 -0.13 -5.00
C GLY A 201 2.36 0.26 -5.45
N MET A 202 3.05 1.04 -4.62
CA MET A 202 4.35 1.61 -4.95
C MET A 202 5.19 1.88 -3.72
N THR A 203 6.51 1.96 -3.92
CA THR A 203 7.47 2.31 -2.87
C THR A 203 8.60 3.17 -3.43
N LEU A 204 9.40 3.78 -2.55
CA LEU A 204 10.61 4.51 -2.94
C LEU A 204 11.85 3.75 -2.46
N ASP A 205 12.90 3.74 -3.29
CA ASP A 205 14.23 3.32 -2.86
C ASP A 205 14.99 4.45 -2.13
N ALA A 206 16.18 4.13 -1.61
CA ALA A 206 17.03 5.07 -0.89
C ALA A 206 17.46 6.29 -1.76
N LYS A 207 17.48 6.13 -3.10
CA LYS A 207 17.74 7.21 -4.05
C LYS A 207 16.48 7.97 -4.45
N ARG A 208 15.35 7.66 -3.81
CA ARG A 208 14.01 8.24 -4.08
C ARG A 208 13.50 7.98 -5.50
N ASN A 209 13.93 6.88 -6.13
CA ASN A 209 13.28 6.41 -7.34
C ASN A 209 11.96 5.72 -6.96
N LEU A 210 10.92 5.96 -7.76
CA LEU A 210 9.59 5.42 -7.54
C LEU A 210 9.46 4.06 -8.23
N TRP A 211 9.22 3.02 -7.43
CA TRP A 211 8.94 1.65 -7.86
C TRP A 211 7.45 1.44 -7.90
N VAL A 212 6.91 1.15 -9.09
CA VAL A 212 5.47 1.07 -9.36
C VAL A 212 5.10 -0.33 -9.79
N CYS A 213 4.21 -0.97 -9.04
CA CYS A 213 3.59 -2.24 -9.42
C CYS A 213 2.53 -2.03 -10.49
N HIS A 214 2.33 -3.01 -11.38
CA HIS A 214 1.36 -2.92 -12.45
C HIS A 214 0.36 -4.07 -12.41
N TYR A 215 -0.87 -3.76 -12.02
CA TYR A 215 -2.00 -4.70 -12.11
C TYR A 215 -2.32 -5.01 -13.58
N GLY A 216 -2.27 -6.28 -13.95
CA GLY A 216 -2.43 -6.72 -15.33
C GLY A 216 -1.22 -6.49 -16.24
N GLY A 217 -0.07 -6.04 -15.68
CA GLY A 217 1.12 -5.67 -16.45
C GLY A 217 2.32 -6.61 -16.30
N SER A 218 2.25 -7.61 -15.41
CA SER A 218 3.33 -8.59 -15.12
C SER A 218 4.69 -7.95 -14.86
N CYS A 219 4.73 -6.74 -14.28
CA CYS A 219 5.98 -6.04 -14.06
C CYS A 219 5.92 -5.02 -12.93
N ILE A 220 7.12 -4.62 -12.48
CA ILE A 220 7.38 -3.41 -11.72
C ILE A 220 8.22 -2.49 -12.62
N THR A 221 7.90 -1.20 -12.64
CA THR A 221 8.70 -0.18 -13.35
C THR A 221 9.26 0.84 -12.37
N VAL A 222 10.45 1.34 -12.66
CA VAL A 222 11.15 2.27 -11.78
C VAL A 222 11.33 3.61 -12.50
N TYR A 223 10.98 4.68 -11.81
CA TYR A 223 11.07 6.05 -12.31
C TYR A 223 11.94 6.91 -11.40
N ASN A 224 12.79 7.74 -11.99
CA ASN A 224 13.52 8.75 -11.22
C ASN A 224 12.60 9.92 -10.80
N SER A 225 13.14 10.86 -10.03
CA SER A 225 12.40 12.04 -9.52
C SER A 225 11.88 12.99 -10.60
N LYS A 226 12.37 12.86 -11.86
CA LYS A 226 11.92 13.62 -13.04
C LYS A 226 10.84 12.87 -13.84
N GLY A 227 10.47 11.63 -13.46
CA GLY A 227 9.48 10.81 -14.15
C GLY A 227 10.04 10.02 -15.35
N LYS A 228 11.36 9.99 -15.55
CA LYS A 228 11.99 9.15 -16.57
C LYS A 228 12.05 7.72 -16.07
N LYS A 229 11.53 6.75 -16.85
CA LYS A 229 11.68 5.32 -16.58
C LYS A 229 13.17 4.94 -16.68
N ILE A 230 13.70 4.32 -15.64
CA ILE A 230 15.11 3.95 -15.52
C ILE A 230 15.31 2.43 -15.39
N HIS A 231 14.27 1.67 -15.02
CA HIS A 231 14.35 0.23 -14.93
C HIS A 231 12.98 -0.43 -15.07
N LYS A 232 12.96 -1.73 -15.37
CA LYS A 232 11.77 -2.59 -15.42
C LYS A 232 12.14 -3.99 -14.98
N ILE A 233 11.33 -4.59 -14.11
CA ILE A 233 11.43 -6.00 -13.71
C ILE A 233 10.18 -6.72 -14.22
N ASN A 234 10.34 -7.74 -15.02
CA ASN A 234 9.26 -8.64 -15.41
C ASN A 234 9.06 -9.71 -14.34
N LEU A 235 7.80 -10.04 -14.05
CA LEU A 235 7.42 -11.00 -13.02
C LEU A 235 6.49 -12.06 -13.62
N PRO A 236 6.56 -13.32 -13.15
CA PRO A 236 5.75 -14.40 -13.71
C PRO A 236 4.25 -14.30 -13.38
N ALA A 237 3.87 -13.46 -12.42
CA ALA A 237 2.47 -13.21 -12.09
C ALA A 237 1.88 -12.08 -12.95
N LYS A 238 0.62 -12.20 -13.36
CA LYS A 238 -0.07 -11.19 -14.17
C LYS A 238 -0.35 -9.90 -13.41
N ASN A 239 -0.83 -10.04 -12.17
CA ASN A 239 -1.27 -8.91 -11.35
C ASN A 239 -0.23 -8.64 -10.26
N ILE A 240 0.58 -7.62 -10.46
CA ILE A 240 1.53 -7.15 -9.46
C ILE A 240 0.89 -5.96 -8.75
N THR A 241 0.55 -6.15 -7.49
CA THR A 241 -0.31 -5.23 -6.74
C THR A 241 0.45 -4.31 -5.81
N ASN A 242 1.45 -4.84 -5.07
CA ASN A 242 2.15 -4.07 -4.06
C ASN A 242 3.62 -4.49 -3.96
N CYS A 243 4.46 -3.61 -3.42
CA CYS A 243 5.85 -3.94 -3.11
C CYS A 243 6.38 -3.11 -1.94
N THR A 244 7.40 -3.67 -1.28
CA THR A 244 8.12 -2.98 -0.20
C THR A 244 9.58 -3.42 -0.17
N PHE A 245 10.46 -2.54 0.25
CA PHE A 245 11.83 -2.91 0.59
C PHE A 245 11.90 -3.52 1.98
N GLY A 246 12.77 -4.50 2.14
CA GLY A 246 12.99 -5.21 3.39
C GLY A 246 14.24 -6.06 3.36
N GLY A 247 14.29 -7.10 4.20
CA GLY A 247 15.45 -7.95 4.36
C GLY A 247 16.60 -7.26 5.08
N THR A 248 17.80 -7.81 4.93
CA THR A 248 19.02 -7.23 5.50
C THR A 248 19.31 -5.89 4.81
N ASN A 249 19.45 -4.82 5.61
CA ASN A 249 19.74 -3.45 5.12
C ASN A 249 18.68 -2.89 4.13
N ASN A 250 17.46 -3.43 4.12
CA ASN A 250 16.40 -3.06 3.17
C ASN A 250 16.84 -3.16 1.69
N SER A 251 17.68 -4.15 1.37
CA SER A 251 18.20 -4.36 0.02
C SER A 251 17.37 -5.31 -0.83
N GLU A 252 16.39 -5.97 -0.23
CA GLU A 252 15.50 -6.90 -0.89
C GLU A 252 14.15 -6.25 -1.21
N LEU A 253 13.59 -6.55 -2.38
CA LEU A 253 12.25 -6.10 -2.78
C LEU A 253 11.28 -7.28 -2.72
N PHE A 254 10.21 -7.12 -1.95
CA PHE A 254 9.12 -8.07 -1.78
C PHE A 254 7.83 -7.58 -2.42
#